data_ea1f780b439d701f2476a1300539a5ea
#
_entry.id   ea1f780b439d701f2476a1300539a5ea
#
_cell.length_a   1.000
_cell.length_b   1.000
_cell.length_c   1.000
_cell.angle_alpha   90.00
_cell.angle_beta   90.00
_cell.angle_gamma   90.00
#
_symmetry.space_group_name_H-M   'P 1'
#
loop_
_entity.id
_entity.type
_entity.pdbx_description
1 polymer ?
#
loop_
_entity_poly.entity_id
_entity_poly.type
_entity_poly.pdbx_seq_one_letter_code
_entity_poly.pdbx_strand_id
1 'polypeptide(L)'
;MDNDIGRRIAQVRRERGYNQEELAEMALINRTTLARYETGMVDPGAIDLSRIADALNVTTDELLCRTEKLPPFISIVRNTVPVVGEIACGTPITAEQNIEGFADLPDGVNADFALKCKGDSMLPTFQEGDLVLIRMQPEVNDGQIAAVGIDGEATLKHFYRQPGGVLLVSDNPKFAPLFFPAESAPVVYGLAVGFVRKLG
;
A
#
# COMPACT_ATOMS: atom_id res chain seq x y z
N MET A 1 38.54 -20.62 5.36
CA MET A 1 37.25 -19.97 5.10
C MET A 1 37.57 -18.58 4.58
N ASP A 2 37.32 -18.33 3.31
CA ASP A 2 37.58 -17.02 2.72
C ASP A 2 36.65 -16.01 3.41
N ASN A 3 37.29 -14.97 3.97
CA ASN A 3 36.54 -13.88 4.63
C ASN A 3 35.81 -13.04 3.57
N ASP A 4 34.61 -13.47 3.26
CA ASP A 4 33.77 -12.86 2.24
C ASP A 4 33.18 -11.51 2.73
N ILE A 5 33.06 -11.33 4.05
CA ILE A 5 32.45 -10.15 4.68
C ILE A 5 33.26 -8.89 4.41
N GLY A 6 34.58 -8.94 4.64
CA GLY A 6 35.47 -7.79 4.44
C GLY A 6 35.52 -7.34 2.98
N ARG A 7 35.59 -8.30 2.06
CA ARG A 7 35.55 -8.03 0.61
C ARG A 7 34.20 -7.41 0.23
N ARG A 8 33.11 -7.90 0.80
CA ARG A 8 31.77 -7.38 0.53
C ARG A 8 31.59 -5.96 1.02
N ILE A 9 32.07 -5.64 2.24
CA ILE A 9 32.09 -4.26 2.78
C ILE A 9 32.84 -3.34 1.83
N ALA A 10 34.05 -3.72 1.40
CA ALA A 10 34.87 -2.93 0.48
C ALA A 10 34.21 -2.73 -0.89
N GLN A 11 33.52 -3.75 -1.39
CA GLN A 11 32.79 -3.69 -2.65
C GLN A 11 31.63 -2.69 -2.56
N VAL A 12 30.74 -2.85 -1.58
CA VAL A 12 29.55 -1.98 -1.40
C VAL A 12 29.96 -0.54 -1.15
N ARG A 13 31.02 -0.32 -0.35
CA ARG A 13 31.59 1.02 -0.13
C ARG A 13 31.97 1.70 -1.44
N ARG A 14 32.71 0.98 -2.32
CA ARG A 14 33.13 1.52 -3.63
C ARG A 14 31.94 1.78 -4.55
N GLU A 15 30.97 0.88 -4.57
CA GLU A 15 29.72 1.04 -5.34
C GLU A 15 28.94 2.29 -4.92
N ARG A 16 29.03 2.66 -3.64
CA ARG A 16 28.42 3.88 -3.07
C ARG A 16 29.32 5.12 -3.22
N GLY A 17 30.53 4.98 -3.74
CA GLY A 17 31.46 6.09 -3.98
C GLY A 17 32.22 6.58 -2.74
N TYR A 18 32.13 5.87 -1.62
CA TYR A 18 32.79 6.29 -0.38
C TYR A 18 34.26 5.83 -0.34
N ASN A 19 35.16 6.67 0.21
CA ASN A 19 36.47 6.25 0.61
C ASN A 19 36.44 5.61 2.03
N GLN A 20 37.57 5.03 2.49
CA GLN A 20 37.62 4.35 3.79
C GLN A 20 37.45 5.31 4.98
N GLU A 21 37.87 6.55 4.84
CA GLU A 21 37.77 7.56 5.90
C GLU A 21 36.33 8.00 6.09
N GLU A 22 35.62 8.28 4.99
CA GLU A 22 34.20 8.64 4.99
C GLU A 22 33.33 7.54 5.59
N LEU A 23 33.50 6.30 5.16
CA LEU A 23 32.72 5.19 5.72
C LEU A 23 33.04 4.95 7.20
N ALA A 24 34.31 5.06 7.60
CA ALA A 24 34.70 4.87 8.98
C ALA A 24 34.06 5.93 9.90
N GLU A 25 34.05 7.20 9.45
CA GLU A 25 33.40 8.30 10.16
C GLU A 25 31.89 8.08 10.29
N MET A 26 31.21 7.73 9.18
CA MET A 26 29.78 7.43 9.17
C MET A 26 29.41 6.25 10.07
N ALA A 27 30.24 5.21 10.10
CA ALA A 27 30.03 4.02 10.93
C ALA A 27 30.50 4.20 12.38
N LEU A 28 31.05 5.37 12.77
CA LEU A 28 31.61 5.66 14.09
C LEU A 28 32.68 4.66 14.52
N ILE A 29 33.57 4.27 13.60
CA ILE A 29 34.72 3.39 13.83
C ILE A 29 36.01 4.05 13.33
N ASN A 30 37.17 3.55 13.78
CA ASN A 30 38.44 4.04 13.25
C ASN A 30 38.70 3.53 11.81
N ARG A 31 39.27 4.39 10.95
CA ARG A 31 39.68 4.01 9.59
C ARG A 31 40.59 2.77 9.59
N THR A 32 41.51 2.67 10.56
CA THR A 32 42.42 1.52 10.69
C THR A 32 41.65 0.23 11.00
N THR A 33 40.57 0.33 11.78
CA THR A 33 39.69 -0.80 12.09
C THR A 33 38.93 -1.23 10.84
N LEU A 34 38.36 -0.29 10.09
CA LEU A 34 37.69 -0.57 8.83
C LEU A 34 38.63 -1.24 7.81
N ALA A 35 39.87 -0.72 7.67
CA ALA A 35 40.86 -1.31 6.78
C ALA A 35 41.21 -2.76 7.14
N ARG A 36 41.27 -3.10 8.43
CA ARG A 36 41.48 -4.48 8.92
C ARG A 36 40.30 -5.38 8.63
N TYR A 37 39.07 -4.85 8.71
CA TYR A 37 37.86 -5.58 8.31
C TYR A 37 37.87 -5.86 6.80
N GLU A 38 38.11 -4.84 5.96
CA GLU A 38 38.11 -4.98 4.52
C GLU A 38 39.21 -5.93 4.00
N THR A 39 40.33 -6.00 4.69
CA THR A 39 41.44 -6.90 4.35
C THR A 39 41.31 -8.32 4.92
N GLY A 40 40.27 -8.55 5.73
CA GLY A 40 40.02 -9.84 6.36
C GLY A 40 40.97 -10.20 7.49
N MET A 41 41.76 -9.21 8.01
CA MET A 41 42.62 -9.43 9.18
C MET A 41 41.83 -9.72 10.45
N VAL A 42 40.65 -9.15 10.55
CA VAL A 42 39.72 -9.28 11.69
C VAL A 42 38.29 -9.24 11.15
N ASP A 43 37.42 -10.04 11.70
CA ASP A 43 36.00 -9.97 11.40
C ASP A 43 35.33 -8.85 12.22
N PRO A 44 34.39 -8.07 11.62
CA PRO A 44 33.64 -7.08 12.37
C PRO A 44 32.74 -7.74 13.42
N GLY A 45 32.77 -7.20 14.65
CA GLY A 45 31.80 -7.58 15.66
C GLY A 45 30.38 -7.14 15.27
N ALA A 46 29.37 -7.73 15.92
CA ALA A 46 27.95 -7.48 15.58
C ALA A 46 27.59 -5.98 15.59
N ILE A 47 28.13 -5.21 16.54
CA ILE A 47 27.87 -3.77 16.66
C ILE A 47 28.47 -3.01 15.48
N ASP A 48 29.73 -3.27 15.15
CA ASP A 48 30.42 -2.57 14.06
C ASP A 48 29.84 -2.97 12.71
N LEU A 49 29.44 -4.25 12.55
CA LEU A 49 28.78 -4.74 11.35
C LEU A 49 27.42 -4.02 11.14
N SER A 50 26.65 -3.83 12.20
CA SER A 50 25.38 -3.08 12.13
C SER A 50 25.63 -1.63 11.71
N ARG A 51 26.60 -0.94 12.34
CA ARG A 51 26.92 0.46 12.02
C ARG A 51 27.42 0.63 10.58
N ILE A 52 28.21 -0.32 10.09
CA ILE A 52 28.69 -0.33 8.69
C ILE A 52 27.51 -0.55 7.74
N ALA A 53 26.61 -1.48 8.07
CA ALA A 53 25.41 -1.74 7.27
C ALA A 53 24.52 -0.50 7.18
N ASP A 54 24.26 0.17 8.32
CA ASP A 54 23.48 1.40 8.39
C ASP A 54 24.14 2.52 7.57
N ALA A 55 25.45 2.72 7.72
CA ALA A 55 26.22 3.73 6.97
C ALA A 55 26.19 3.50 5.47
N LEU A 56 26.19 2.24 5.03
CA LEU A 56 26.09 1.84 3.62
C LEU A 56 24.67 1.77 3.10
N ASN A 57 23.66 1.91 3.98
CA ASN A 57 22.25 1.70 3.67
C ASN A 57 21.98 0.33 3.01
N VAL A 58 22.47 -0.73 3.67
CA VAL A 58 22.25 -2.15 3.32
C VAL A 58 21.93 -2.93 4.59
N THR A 59 21.46 -4.17 4.42
CA THR A 59 21.23 -5.06 5.58
C THR A 59 22.51 -5.76 6.00
N THR A 60 22.62 -6.18 7.25
CA THR A 60 23.71 -7.02 7.74
C THR A 60 23.78 -8.34 6.98
N ASP A 61 22.64 -8.91 6.57
CA ASP A 61 22.59 -10.15 5.79
C ASP A 61 23.19 -9.98 4.39
N GLU A 62 23.03 -8.81 3.78
CA GLU A 62 23.71 -8.48 2.51
C GLU A 62 25.23 -8.41 2.67
N LEU A 63 25.75 -7.89 3.78
CA LEU A 63 27.17 -7.86 4.08
C LEU A 63 27.72 -9.24 4.44
N LEU A 64 26.92 -10.07 5.09
CA LEU A 64 27.27 -11.44 5.46
C LEU A 64 27.22 -12.42 4.28
N CYS A 65 26.85 -11.95 3.07
CA CYS A 65 26.60 -12.81 1.92
C CYS A 65 25.63 -13.97 2.24
N ARG A 66 24.81 -13.80 3.26
CA ARG A 66 23.73 -14.71 3.65
C ARG A 66 22.48 -14.48 2.81
N THR A 67 22.62 -13.88 1.64
CA THR A 67 21.65 -14.12 0.61
C THR A 67 21.84 -15.58 0.18
N GLU A 68 21.47 -16.55 1.04
CA GLU A 68 20.81 -17.67 0.44
C GLU A 68 19.92 -17.04 -0.61
N LYS A 69 20.06 -17.48 -1.84
CA LYS A 69 18.96 -17.38 -2.78
C LYS A 69 17.82 -18.13 -2.09
N LEU A 70 17.14 -17.44 -1.18
CA LEU A 70 15.74 -17.72 -0.98
C LEU A 70 15.24 -17.87 -2.41
N PRO A 71 14.66 -19.04 -2.78
CA PRO A 71 13.99 -19.16 -4.06
C PRO A 71 13.22 -17.86 -4.15
N PRO A 72 13.24 -17.14 -5.28
CA PRO A 72 12.72 -15.80 -5.27
C PRO A 72 11.46 -15.89 -4.45
N PHE A 73 11.56 -15.53 -3.16
CA PHE A 73 10.42 -15.05 -2.47
C PHE A 73 10.10 -13.94 -3.44
N ILE A 74 9.22 -14.25 -4.35
CA ILE A 74 8.34 -13.23 -4.82
C ILE A 74 8.04 -12.52 -3.52
N SER A 75 8.73 -11.41 -3.26
CA SER A 75 8.13 -10.35 -2.49
C SER A 75 6.87 -10.14 -3.26
N ILE A 76 5.86 -10.90 -2.89
CA ILE A 76 4.52 -10.43 -3.06
C ILE A 76 4.58 -9.19 -2.19
N VAL A 77 5.04 -8.08 -2.76
CA VAL A 77 4.51 -6.79 -2.38
C VAL A 77 3.04 -7.07 -2.58
N ARG A 78 2.41 -7.54 -1.51
CA ARG A 78 0.97 -7.65 -1.49
C ARG A 78 0.56 -6.21 -1.62
N ASN A 79 0.27 -5.84 -2.85
CA ASN A 79 -0.34 -4.57 -3.13
C ASN A 79 -1.72 -4.72 -2.52
N THR A 80 -1.82 -4.45 -1.22
CA THR A 80 -3.03 -4.63 -0.43
C THR A 80 -3.60 -3.27 -0.12
N VAL A 81 -4.91 -3.20 -0.11
CA VAL A 81 -5.64 -2.02 0.34
C VAL A 81 -6.49 -2.35 1.56
N PRO A 82 -6.72 -1.38 2.46
CA PRO A 82 -7.61 -1.57 3.57
C PRO A 82 -9.04 -1.83 3.09
N VAL A 83 -9.70 -2.80 3.70
CA VAL A 83 -11.14 -3.03 3.54
C VAL A 83 -11.85 -2.18 4.58
N VAL A 84 -12.62 -1.21 4.10
CA VAL A 84 -13.40 -0.31 4.94
C VAL A 84 -14.80 -0.89 5.10
N GLY A 85 -15.22 -1.03 6.34
CA GLY A 85 -16.57 -1.48 6.72
C GLY A 85 -17.55 -0.31 6.86
N GLU A 86 -17.91 0.01 8.08
CA GLU A 86 -18.76 1.16 8.39
C GLU A 86 -17.93 2.43 8.51
N ILE A 87 -18.44 3.54 7.98
CA ILE A 87 -17.77 4.84 8.07
C ILE A 87 -18.41 5.62 9.20
N ALA A 88 -17.62 5.91 10.25
CA ALA A 88 -18.10 6.80 11.31
C ALA A 88 -18.15 8.25 10.79
N CYS A 89 -19.26 8.94 11.02
CA CYS A 89 -19.43 10.34 10.65
C CYS A 89 -18.30 11.22 11.19
N GLY A 90 -17.67 12.01 10.30
CA GLY A 90 -16.64 12.99 10.66
C GLY A 90 -15.23 12.44 10.77
N THR A 91 -15.01 11.15 10.53
CA THR A 91 -13.66 10.56 10.46
C THR A 91 -13.22 10.30 9.02
N PRO A 92 -11.89 10.33 8.71
CA PRO A 92 -11.40 9.90 7.42
C PRO A 92 -11.84 8.47 7.13
N ILE A 93 -12.23 8.18 5.89
CA ILE A 93 -12.70 6.85 5.47
C ILE A 93 -11.70 5.73 5.77
N THR A 94 -10.41 6.04 5.70
CA THR A 94 -9.30 5.12 5.98
C THR A 94 -8.79 5.19 7.43
N ALA A 95 -9.57 5.78 8.36
CA ALA A 95 -9.21 5.75 9.78
C ALA A 95 -9.15 4.30 10.28
N GLU A 96 -8.19 3.98 11.16
CA GLU A 96 -7.96 2.62 11.67
C GLU A 96 -9.23 1.95 12.22
N GLN A 97 -10.10 2.72 12.86
CA GLN A 97 -11.36 2.24 13.41
C GLN A 97 -12.38 1.77 12.35
N ASN A 98 -12.20 2.16 11.08
CA ASN A 98 -13.08 1.78 9.97
C ASN A 98 -12.54 0.58 9.19
N ILE A 99 -11.32 0.09 9.50
CA ILE A 99 -10.64 -0.98 8.77
C ILE A 99 -11.04 -2.34 9.34
N GLU A 100 -11.71 -3.16 8.53
CA GLU A 100 -12.08 -4.55 8.87
C GLU A 100 -11.01 -5.58 8.45
N GLY A 101 -10.05 -5.20 7.61
CA GLY A 101 -9.01 -6.07 7.09
C GLY A 101 -8.30 -5.49 5.88
N PHE A 102 -7.65 -6.36 5.10
CA PHE A 102 -6.94 -5.97 3.88
C PHE A 102 -7.35 -6.88 2.72
N ALA A 103 -7.42 -6.31 1.52
CA ALA A 103 -7.67 -7.02 0.27
C ALA A 103 -6.44 -6.93 -0.64
N ASP A 104 -6.10 -8.06 -1.28
CA ASP A 104 -5.05 -8.08 -2.30
C ASP A 104 -5.55 -7.36 -3.56
N LEU A 105 -4.72 -6.46 -4.11
CA LEU A 105 -5.01 -5.81 -5.40
C LEU A 105 -4.53 -6.70 -6.55
N PRO A 106 -5.35 -6.87 -7.60
CA PRO A 106 -4.89 -7.46 -8.85
C PRO A 106 -3.79 -6.60 -9.49
N ASP A 107 -2.88 -7.24 -10.23
CA ASP A 107 -1.82 -6.54 -10.93
C ASP A 107 -2.37 -5.48 -11.89
N GLY A 108 -1.79 -4.29 -11.83
CA GLY A 108 -2.18 -3.17 -12.69
C GLY A 108 -3.42 -2.40 -12.24
N VAL A 109 -4.08 -2.81 -11.14
CA VAL A 109 -5.20 -2.05 -10.55
C VAL A 109 -4.65 -1.08 -9.52
N ASN A 110 -5.01 0.20 -9.66
CA ASN A 110 -4.69 1.24 -8.70
C ASN A 110 -5.96 1.61 -7.92
N ALA A 111 -6.01 1.21 -6.65
CA ALA A 111 -7.08 1.54 -5.71
C ALA A 111 -6.47 1.92 -4.36
N ASP A 112 -7.19 2.72 -3.58
CA ASP A 112 -6.71 3.22 -2.29
C ASP A 112 -7.37 2.48 -1.11
N PHE A 113 -8.57 1.96 -1.31
CA PHE A 113 -9.29 1.13 -0.34
C PHE A 113 -10.31 0.22 -1.05
N ALA A 114 -10.88 -0.73 -0.31
CA ALA A 114 -11.96 -1.57 -0.76
C ALA A 114 -13.18 -1.39 0.14
N LEU A 115 -14.38 -1.42 -0.46
CA LEU A 115 -15.65 -1.49 0.25
C LEU A 115 -16.26 -2.87 0.12
N LYS A 116 -16.68 -3.44 1.25
CA LYS A 116 -17.44 -4.69 1.24
C LYS A 116 -18.87 -4.41 0.84
N CYS A 117 -19.29 -5.00 -0.28
CA CYS A 117 -20.66 -4.86 -0.77
C CYS A 117 -21.65 -5.50 0.21
N LYS A 118 -22.65 -4.72 0.64
CA LYS A 118 -23.75 -5.18 1.47
C LYS A 118 -25.07 -5.02 0.70
N GLY A 119 -25.94 -6.04 0.79
CA GLY A 119 -27.25 -6.02 0.15
C GLY A 119 -27.20 -6.23 -1.38
N ASP A 120 -28.29 -5.90 -2.05
CA ASP A 120 -28.57 -6.26 -3.44
C ASP A 120 -28.80 -5.05 -4.37
N SER A 121 -28.58 -3.82 -3.91
CA SER A 121 -28.86 -2.62 -4.69
C SER A 121 -28.03 -2.51 -6.00
N MET A 122 -26.86 -3.12 -6.05
CA MET A 122 -25.96 -3.08 -7.20
C MET A 122 -25.91 -4.43 -7.96
N LEU A 123 -26.91 -5.29 -7.76
CA LEU A 123 -27.09 -6.49 -8.60
C LEU A 123 -27.53 -6.09 -10.02
N PRO A 124 -27.02 -6.78 -11.08
CA PRO A 124 -26.15 -7.97 -11.04
C PRO A 124 -24.65 -7.65 -10.98
N THR A 125 -24.23 -6.40 -11.05
CA THR A 125 -22.82 -5.99 -11.14
C THR A 125 -22.03 -6.43 -9.91
N PHE A 126 -22.50 -6.06 -8.71
CA PHE A 126 -21.90 -6.47 -7.46
C PHE A 126 -22.87 -7.32 -6.65
N GLN A 127 -22.33 -8.33 -5.99
CA GLN A 127 -23.06 -9.21 -5.08
C GLN A 127 -22.66 -8.95 -3.64
N GLU A 128 -23.50 -9.36 -2.71
CA GLU A 128 -23.18 -9.31 -1.30
C GLU A 128 -21.85 -10.07 -1.00
N GLY A 129 -20.96 -9.41 -0.27
CA GLY A 129 -19.65 -9.96 0.06
C GLY A 129 -18.53 -9.65 -0.94
N ASP A 130 -18.83 -9.09 -2.12
CA ASP A 130 -17.81 -8.58 -3.02
C ASP A 130 -17.00 -7.46 -2.36
N LEU A 131 -15.69 -7.42 -2.63
CA LEU A 131 -14.82 -6.32 -2.23
C LEU A 131 -14.63 -5.41 -3.44
N VAL A 132 -15.29 -4.26 -3.44
CA VAL A 132 -15.22 -3.28 -4.53
C VAL A 132 -14.05 -2.35 -4.29
N LEU A 133 -13.13 -2.31 -5.24
CA LEU A 133 -11.89 -1.54 -5.18
C LEU A 133 -12.16 -0.09 -5.58
N ILE A 134 -11.81 0.83 -4.69
CA ILE A 134 -12.10 2.25 -4.84
C ILE A 134 -10.81 3.04 -4.97
N ARG A 135 -10.73 3.88 -5.99
CA ARG A 135 -9.72 4.90 -6.13
C ARG A 135 -10.27 6.22 -5.58
N MET A 136 -9.59 6.77 -4.59
CA MET A 136 -9.98 8.04 -3.96
C MET A 136 -9.89 9.20 -4.96
N GLN A 137 -11.01 9.84 -5.19
CA GLN A 137 -11.07 11.06 -5.99
C GLN A 137 -12.37 11.81 -5.67
N PRO A 138 -12.34 13.17 -5.61
CA PRO A 138 -13.50 13.96 -5.22
C PRO A 138 -14.56 14.05 -6.32
N GLU A 139 -14.20 13.73 -7.56
CA GLU A 139 -15.06 13.83 -8.72
C GLU A 139 -15.09 12.54 -9.53
N VAL A 140 -16.28 12.21 -10.02
CA VAL A 140 -16.53 11.09 -10.93
C VAL A 140 -17.33 11.57 -12.13
N ASN A 141 -17.23 10.88 -13.27
CA ASN A 141 -18.01 11.23 -14.44
C ASN A 141 -19.42 10.60 -14.36
N ASP A 142 -20.36 11.20 -15.10
CA ASP A 142 -21.73 10.71 -15.19
C ASP A 142 -21.74 9.26 -15.68
N GLY A 143 -22.57 8.43 -15.04
CA GLY A 143 -22.69 7.01 -15.31
C GLY A 143 -21.65 6.12 -14.66
N GLN A 144 -20.59 6.67 -14.07
CA GLN A 144 -19.60 5.88 -13.32
C GLN A 144 -20.15 5.44 -11.97
N ILE A 145 -19.69 4.29 -11.49
CA ILE A 145 -20.02 3.80 -10.15
C ILE A 145 -19.10 4.48 -9.14
N ALA A 146 -19.71 5.22 -8.23
CA ALA A 146 -19.03 5.95 -7.17
C ALA A 146 -19.32 5.33 -5.80
N ALA A 147 -18.33 5.38 -4.92
CA ALA A 147 -18.53 5.26 -3.49
C ALA A 147 -18.96 6.61 -2.95
N VAL A 148 -20.16 6.70 -2.38
CA VAL A 148 -20.75 7.93 -1.86
C VAL A 148 -21.21 7.75 -0.42
N GLY A 149 -21.14 8.83 0.36
CA GLY A 149 -21.62 8.86 1.75
C GLY A 149 -23.07 9.30 1.83
N ILE A 150 -23.97 8.44 2.32
CA ILE A 150 -25.37 8.74 2.59
C ILE A 150 -25.66 8.36 4.03
N ASP A 151 -26.21 9.28 4.81
CA ASP A 151 -26.60 9.07 6.21
C ASP A 151 -25.50 8.45 7.10
N GLY A 152 -24.24 8.75 6.79
CA GLY A 152 -23.08 8.25 7.55
C GLY A 152 -22.55 6.90 7.09
N GLU A 153 -23.15 6.30 6.06
CA GLU A 153 -22.69 5.03 5.48
C GLU A 153 -22.13 5.24 4.06
N ALA A 154 -21.11 4.43 3.70
CA ALA A 154 -20.64 4.37 2.32
C ALA A 154 -21.52 3.42 1.51
N THR A 155 -21.99 3.90 0.35
CA THR A 155 -22.76 3.09 -0.59
C THR A 155 -22.22 3.24 -2.01
N LEU A 156 -22.52 2.26 -2.86
CA LEU A 156 -22.15 2.25 -4.27
C LEU A 156 -23.36 2.58 -5.12
N LYS A 157 -23.24 3.56 -6.01
CA LYS A 157 -24.29 3.96 -6.96
C LYS A 157 -23.67 4.48 -8.25
N HIS A 158 -24.40 4.39 -9.35
CA HIS A 158 -24.12 5.20 -10.51
C HIS A 158 -24.40 6.66 -10.21
N PHE A 159 -23.44 7.49 -10.51
CA PHE A 159 -23.48 8.93 -10.23
C PHE A 159 -23.84 9.70 -11.49
N TYR A 160 -24.80 10.61 -11.40
CA TYR A 160 -25.19 11.51 -12.49
C TYR A 160 -25.40 12.92 -11.97
N ARG A 161 -24.75 13.88 -12.62
CA ARG A 161 -25.04 15.31 -12.37
C ARG A 161 -26.36 15.67 -13.03
N GLN A 162 -27.17 16.41 -12.32
CA GLN A 162 -28.44 16.93 -12.81
C GLN A 162 -28.56 18.42 -12.52
N PRO A 163 -29.36 19.19 -13.27
CA PRO A 163 -29.68 20.57 -12.89
C PRO A 163 -30.20 20.63 -11.47
N GLY A 164 -29.48 21.34 -10.60
CA GLY A 164 -29.84 21.52 -9.19
C GLY A 164 -29.42 20.42 -8.23
N GLY A 165 -28.63 19.40 -8.66
CA GLY A 165 -28.18 18.37 -7.74
C GLY A 165 -27.54 17.15 -8.36
N VAL A 166 -27.63 16.04 -7.66
CA VAL A 166 -27.06 14.74 -8.03
C VAL A 166 -28.12 13.67 -8.00
N LEU A 167 -28.15 12.83 -9.03
CA LEU A 167 -28.99 11.63 -9.10
C LEU A 167 -28.09 10.40 -8.90
N LEU A 168 -28.42 9.57 -7.93
CA LEU A 168 -27.79 8.29 -7.66
C LEU A 168 -28.70 7.15 -8.11
N VAL A 169 -28.18 6.27 -8.94
CA VAL A 169 -28.95 5.16 -9.54
C VAL A 169 -28.33 3.83 -9.14
N SER A 170 -29.17 2.91 -8.70
CA SER A 170 -28.79 1.52 -8.41
C SER A 170 -28.85 0.69 -9.71
N ASP A 171 -28.01 -0.36 -9.82
CA ASP A 171 -28.12 -1.33 -10.92
C ASP A 171 -29.39 -2.18 -10.81
N ASN A 172 -29.80 -2.47 -9.60
CA ASN A 172 -31.00 -3.25 -9.34
C ASN A 172 -32.25 -2.36 -9.50
N PRO A 173 -33.12 -2.64 -10.49
CA PRO A 173 -34.29 -1.81 -10.78
C PRO A 173 -35.36 -1.82 -9.68
N LYS A 174 -35.23 -2.69 -8.67
CA LYS A 174 -36.12 -2.66 -7.49
C LYS A 174 -35.88 -1.42 -6.63
N PHE A 175 -34.71 -0.77 -6.76
CA PHE A 175 -34.37 0.43 -6.02
C PHE A 175 -34.59 1.67 -6.87
N ALA A 176 -35.45 2.55 -6.41
CA ALA A 176 -35.68 3.81 -7.10
C ALA A 176 -34.42 4.70 -7.07
N PRO A 177 -34.20 5.51 -8.12
CA PRO A 177 -33.15 6.53 -8.10
C PRO A 177 -33.33 7.53 -6.94
N LEU A 178 -32.22 7.97 -6.37
CA LEU A 178 -32.20 8.94 -5.27
C LEU A 178 -31.68 10.27 -5.80
N PHE A 179 -32.49 11.33 -5.65
CA PHE A 179 -32.09 12.70 -6.00
C PHE A 179 -31.69 13.46 -4.75
N PHE A 180 -30.52 14.11 -4.80
CA PHE A 180 -30.00 14.97 -3.75
C PHE A 180 -29.82 16.39 -4.30
N PRO A 181 -30.48 17.42 -3.70
CA PRO A 181 -30.21 18.81 -4.06
C PRO A 181 -28.74 19.19 -3.84
N ALA A 182 -28.25 20.17 -4.57
CA ALA A 182 -26.84 20.59 -4.49
C ALA A 182 -26.37 20.96 -3.07
N GLU A 183 -27.27 21.51 -2.26
CA GLU A 183 -27.00 21.91 -0.86
C GLU A 183 -26.79 20.69 0.08
N SER A 184 -27.33 19.54 -0.31
CA SER A 184 -27.25 18.27 0.45
C SER A 184 -26.67 17.13 -0.37
N ALA A 185 -25.86 17.46 -1.39
CA ALA A 185 -25.22 16.47 -2.23
C ALA A 185 -24.32 15.54 -1.38
N PRO A 186 -24.38 14.21 -1.62
CA PRO A 186 -23.58 13.26 -0.88
C PRO A 186 -22.08 13.45 -1.15
N VAL A 187 -21.26 13.17 -0.17
CA VAL A 187 -19.79 13.19 -0.32
C VAL A 187 -19.39 12.05 -1.25
N VAL A 188 -18.58 12.37 -2.27
CA VAL A 188 -17.96 11.35 -3.13
C VAL A 188 -16.64 10.94 -2.48
N TYR A 189 -16.51 9.66 -2.14
CA TYR A 189 -15.28 9.09 -1.60
C TYR A 189 -14.32 8.64 -2.71
N GLY A 190 -14.86 8.21 -3.86
CA GLY A 190 -14.04 7.79 -4.99
C GLY A 190 -14.79 7.01 -6.05
N LEU A 191 -14.01 6.58 -7.04
CA LEU A 191 -14.44 5.81 -8.21
C LEU A 191 -14.24 4.32 -7.98
N ALA A 192 -15.24 3.48 -8.27
CA ALA A 192 -15.07 2.04 -8.35
C ALA A 192 -14.25 1.68 -9.59
N VAL A 193 -13.09 1.04 -9.39
CA VAL A 193 -12.12 0.68 -10.45
C VAL A 193 -12.04 -0.82 -10.71
N GLY A 194 -12.67 -1.63 -9.89
CA GLY A 194 -12.73 -3.08 -10.00
C GLY A 194 -13.36 -3.73 -8.78
N PHE A 195 -13.38 -5.04 -8.75
CA PHE A 195 -13.84 -5.78 -7.57
C PHE A 195 -13.15 -7.15 -7.48
N VAL A 196 -13.12 -7.70 -6.27
CA VAL A 196 -12.65 -9.05 -5.99
C VAL A 196 -13.81 -9.86 -5.42
N ARG A 197 -14.09 -11.01 -6.04
CA ARG A 197 -15.11 -11.96 -5.61
C ARG A 197 -14.45 -13.26 -5.20
N LYS A 198 -14.75 -13.75 -4.00
CA LYS A 198 -14.37 -15.09 -3.61
C LYS A 198 -15.41 -16.06 -4.16
N LEU A 199 -14.94 -17.03 -4.94
CA LEU A 199 -15.77 -18.17 -5.33
C LEU A 199 -15.87 -19.08 -4.10
N GLY A 200 -17.08 -19.35 -3.66
CA GLY A 200 -17.37 -20.22 -2.53
C GLY A 200 -17.11 -21.70 -2.85
#